data_8a72d82ccc379a5ef325a84d3e91391b
#
_entry.id   8a72d82ccc379a5ef325a84d3e91391b
#
_cell.length_a   1.000
_cell.length_b   1.000
_cell.length_c   1.000
_cell.angle_alpha   90.00
_cell.angle_beta   90.00
_cell.angle_gamma   90.00
#
_symmetry.space_group_name_H-M   'P 1'
#
loop_
_entity.id
_entity.type
_entity.pdbx_description
1 polymer ?
#
loop_
_entity_poly.entity_id
_entity_poly.type
_entity_poly.pdbx_seq_one_letter_code
_entity_poly.pdbx_strand_id
1 'polypeptide(L)'
;MQTAERLACLELALTPQVGAVSFLKLLQAFSSASAVWSVPSSQLNPIVSSKAIAAITAHQGLEALQAALTWETQHPDNHLICLVDDDYPISLSEIDAPPPLLFTRGDTSLLQQPSVALIGSRHASASGLHIAHDLSAELSRYGICIVSGFAAGIDT
;
A
#
# COMPACT_ATOMS: atom_id res chain seq x y z
N MET A 1 -2.13 -12.49 -10.51
CA MET A 1 -0.78 -12.98 -10.04
C MET A 1 -0.89 -14.43 -9.59
N GLN A 2 0.13 -15.29 -9.84
CA GLN A 2 0.10 -16.67 -9.33
C GLN A 2 0.18 -16.65 -7.79
N THR A 3 -0.53 -17.56 -7.13
CA THR A 3 -0.66 -17.59 -5.67
C THR A 3 0.69 -17.57 -4.92
N ALA A 4 1.70 -18.31 -5.43
CA ALA A 4 3.02 -18.37 -4.82
C ALA A 4 3.77 -17.03 -4.90
N GLU A 5 3.71 -16.32 -6.04
CA GLU A 5 4.33 -15.01 -6.20
C GLU A 5 3.64 -13.96 -5.33
N ARG A 6 2.31 -14.01 -5.21
CA ARG A 6 1.56 -13.12 -4.32
C ARG A 6 2.02 -13.28 -2.86
N LEU A 7 2.12 -14.52 -2.37
CA LEU A 7 2.59 -14.78 -1.00
C LEU A 7 4.02 -14.30 -0.78
N ALA A 8 4.91 -14.54 -1.74
CA ALA A 8 6.30 -14.08 -1.69
C ALA A 8 6.37 -12.54 -1.64
N CYS A 9 5.54 -11.87 -2.41
CA CYS A 9 5.45 -10.41 -2.45
C CYS A 9 4.93 -9.83 -1.13
N LEU A 10 3.85 -10.40 -0.59
CA LEU A 10 3.28 -9.98 0.69
C LEU A 10 4.27 -10.18 1.84
N GLU A 11 4.96 -11.33 1.90
CA GLU A 11 5.97 -11.58 2.92
C GLU A 11 7.12 -10.58 2.82
N LEU A 12 7.62 -10.30 1.61
CA LEU A 12 8.70 -9.35 1.39
C LEU A 12 8.29 -7.93 1.83
N ALA A 13 7.08 -7.51 1.48
CA ALA A 13 6.53 -6.22 1.86
C ALA A 13 6.36 -6.06 3.39
N LEU A 14 6.11 -7.16 4.09
CA LEU A 14 5.91 -7.21 5.55
C LEU A 14 7.20 -7.52 6.31
N THR A 15 8.31 -7.80 5.60
CA THR A 15 9.60 -8.10 6.24
C THR A 15 10.17 -6.86 6.92
N PRO A 16 10.52 -6.91 8.21
CA PRO A 16 11.16 -5.80 8.91
C PRO A 16 12.40 -5.28 8.18
N GLN A 17 12.62 -3.97 8.20
CA GLN A 17 13.73 -3.29 7.51
C GLN A 17 13.65 -3.30 5.97
N VAL A 18 12.63 -3.90 5.37
CA VAL A 18 12.32 -3.79 3.94
C VAL A 18 11.24 -2.71 3.78
N GLY A 19 11.67 -1.46 3.66
CA GLY A 19 10.75 -0.35 3.33
C GLY A 19 10.52 -0.23 1.82
N ALA A 20 9.67 0.72 1.41
CA ALA A 20 9.27 0.93 0.02
C ALA A 20 10.47 0.98 -0.96
N VAL A 21 11.48 1.78 -0.65
CA VAL A 21 12.69 1.91 -1.50
C VAL A 21 13.44 0.58 -1.62
N SER A 22 13.60 -0.16 -0.53
CA SER A 22 14.30 -1.46 -0.54
C SER A 22 13.50 -2.50 -1.32
N PHE A 23 12.19 -2.52 -1.15
CA PHE A 23 11.27 -3.39 -1.88
C PHE A 23 11.39 -3.17 -3.40
N LEU A 24 11.30 -1.91 -3.85
CA LEU A 24 11.46 -1.56 -5.27
C LEU A 24 12.80 -1.99 -5.83
N LYS A 25 13.89 -1.71 -5.13
CA LYS A 25 15.24 -2.10 -5.57
C LYS A 25 15.38 -3.60 -5.72
N LEU A 26 14.80 -4.37 -4.79
CA LEU A 26 14.82 -5.83 -4.86
C LEU A 26 14.04 -6.35 -6.07
N LEU A 27 12.83 -5.83 -6.32
CA LEU A 27 12.06 -6.25 -7.50
C LEU A 27 12.72 -5.83 -8.82
N GLN A 28 13.35 -4.66 -8.87
CA GLN A 28 14.12 -4.22 -10.05
C GLN A 28 15.32 -5.12 -10.33
N ALA A 29 16.01 -5.57 -9.28
CA ALA A 29 17.20 -6.42 -9.42
C ALA A 29 16.86 -7.87 -9.78
N PHE A 30 15.77 -8.41 -9.24
CA PHE A 30 15.44 -9.85 -9.34
C PHE A 30 14.17 -10.15 -10.12
N SER A 31 13.46 -9.14 -10.61
CA SER A 31 12.27 -9.23 -11.45
C SER A 31 11.03 -9.90 -10.81
N SER A 32 11.15 -10.50 -9.63
CA SER A 32 10.03 -11.09 -8.90
C SER A 32 10.35 -11.22 -7.40
N ALA A 33 9.33 -11.25 -6.57
CA ALA A 33 9.51 -11.46 -5.13
C ALA A 33 10.00 -12.90 -4.84
N SER A 34 9.48 -13.89 -5.55
CA SER A 34 9.92 -15.28 -5.43
C SER A 34 11.42 -15.46 -5.73
N ALA A 35 11.95 -14.70 -6.70
CA ALA A 35 13.38 -14.73 -7.00
C ALA A 35 14.22 -14.16 -5.85
N VAL A 36 13.74 -13.12 -5.15
CA VAL A 36 14.42 -12.55 -3.97
C VAL A 36 14.65 -13.63 -2.88
N TRP A 37 13.65 -14.49 -2.67
CA TRP A 37 13.73 -15.58 -1.68
C TRP A 37 14.65 -16.73 -2.11
N SER A 38 14.97 -16.81 -3.41
CA SER A 38 15.76 -17.91 -3.97
C SER A 38 17.26 -17.60 -4.10
N VAL A 39 17.65 -16.33 -3.95
CA VAL A 39 19.05 -15.92 -4.14
C VAL A 39 19.85 -15.98 -2.83
N PRO A 40 21.17 -16.27 -2.89
CA PRO A 40 22.02 -16.20 -1.72
C PRO A 40 22.15 -14.76 -1.20
N SER A 41 22.29 -14.59 0.12
CA SER A 41 22.40 -13.29 0.79
C SER A 41 23.50 -12.38 0.24
N SER A 42 24.57 -12.97 -0.34
CA SER A 42 25.63 -12.20 -0.99
C SER A 42 25.15 -11.35 -2.18
N GLN A 43 24.11 -11.78 -2.89
CA GLN A 43 23.52 -11.02 -3.99
C GLN A 43 22.61 -9.89 -3.51
N LEU A 44 22.09 -9.96 -2.28
CA LEU A 44 21.28 -8.91 -1.66
C LEU A 44 22.14 -7.75 -1.14
N ASN A 45 23.41 -8.02 -0.81
CA ASN A 45 24.29 -7.08 -0.12
C ASN A 45 24.51 -5.73 -0.81
N PRO A 46 24.62 -5.63 -2.15
CA PRO A 46 24.74 -4.33 -2.82
C PRO A 46 23.40 -3.56 -2.93
N ILE A 47 22.27 -4.19 -2.57
CA ILE A 47 20.93 -3.65 -2.85
C ILE A 47 20.27 -3.11 -1.59
N VAL A 48 20.39 -3.86 -0.48
CA VAL A 48 19.73 -3.52 0.79
C VAL A 48 20.70 -3.62 1.97
N SER A 49 20.30 -3.06 3.11
CA SER A 49 21.13 -3.06 4.32
C SER A 49 21.33 -4.47 4.90
N SER A 50 22.42 -4.66 5.65
CA SER A 50 22.68 -5.92 6.36
C SER A 50 21.55 -6.33 7.31
N LYS A 51 20.83 -5.37 7.90
CA LYS A 51 19.65 -5.62 8.74
C LYS A 51 18.49 -6.18 7.91
N ALA A 52 18.25 -5.64 6.73
CA ALA A 52 17.22 -6.14 5.82
C ALA A 52 17.57 -7.54 5.31
N ILE A 53 18.84 -7.79 4.98
CA ILE A 53 19.33 -9.13 4.57
C ILE A 53 19.05 -10.15 5.68
N ALA A 54 19.42 -9.83 6.92
CA ALA A 54 19.17 -10.72 8.05
C ALA A 54 17.68 -11.02 8.24
N ALA A 55 16.82 -10.01 8.10
CA ALA A 55 15.38 -10.17 8.21
C ALA A 55 14.79 -11.03 7.08
N ILE A 56 15.24 -10.83 5.83
CA ILE A 56 14.86 -11.65 4.67
C ILE A 56 15.32 -13.09 4.89
N THR A 57 16.59 -13.31 5.17
CA THR A 57 17.15 -14.66 5.33
C THR A 57 16.49 -15.44 6.47
N ALA A 58 16.07 -14.77 7.52
CA ALA A 58 15.36 -15.36 8.66
C ALA A 58 13.84 -15.42 8.50
N HIS A 59 13.30 -15.04 7.33
CA HIS A 59 11.85 -15.01 7.06
C HIS A 59 11.03 -14.27 8.15
N GLN A 60 11.54 -13.14 8.63
CA GLN A 60 10.91 -12.41 9.74
C GLN A 60 9.54 -11.78 9.37
N GLY A 61 9.17 -11.79 8.09
CA GLY A 61 7.85 -11.36 7.61
C GLY A 61 6.72 -12.37 7.81
N LEU A 62 7.02 -13.65 8.09
CA LEU A 62 6.02 -14.72 8.10
C LEU A 62 4.90 -14.54 9.12
N GLU A 63 5.21 -14.10 10.34
CA GLU A 63 4.18 -13.84 11.35
C GLU A 63 3.24 -12.71 10.91
N ALA A 64 3.80 -11.63 10.40
CA ALA A 64 3.02 -10.50 9.88
C ALA A 64 2.20 -10.90 8.64
N LEU A 65 2.75 -11.77 7.77
CA LEU A 65 2.02 -12.34 6.63
C LEU A 65 0.80 -13.14 7.09
N GLN A 66 0.97 -14.03 8.07
CA GLN A 66 -0.15 -14.81 8.59
C GLN A 66 -1.24 -13.92 9.23
N ALA A 67 -0.83 -12.90 9.98
CA ALA A 67 -1.75 -11.92 10.54
C ALA A 67 -2.50 -11.14 9.44
N ALA A 68 -1.81 -10.72 8.38
CA ALA A 68 -2.39 -10.00 7.25
C ALA A 68 -3.41 -10.88 6.48
N LEU A 69 -3.05 -12.13 6.19
CA LEU A 69 -3.96 -13.08 5.53
C LEU A 69 -5.20 -13.38 6.40
N THR A 70 -5.01 -13.52 7.71
CA THR A 70 -6.12 -13.67 8.64
C THR A 70 -7.03 -12.45 8.63
N TRP A 71 -6.46 -11.23 8.66
CA TRP A 71 -7.23 -9.99 8.56
C TRP A 71 -8.01 -9.90 7.25
N GLU A 72 -7.41 -10.30 6.13
CA GLU A 72 -8.08 -10.31 4.82
C GLU A 72 -9.34 -11.20 4.83
N THR A 73 -9.30 -12.34 5.54
CA THR A 73 -10.45 -13.27 5.63
C THR A 73 -11.52 -12.88 6.64
N GLN A 74 -11.25 -11.92 7.54
CA GLN A 74 -12.21 -11.51 8.59
C GLN A 74 -13.42 -10.76 8.05
N HIS A 75 -13.28 -10.11 6.88
CA HIS A 75 -14.39 -9.38 6.27
C HIS A 75 -14.28 -9.44 4.74
N PRO A 76 -15.40 -9.60 4.01
CA PRO A 76 -15.38 -9.69 2.55
C PRO A 76 -14.83 -8.43 1.86
N ASP A 77 -14.91 -7.28 2.52
CA ASP A 77 -14.41 -6.00 1.99
C ASP A 77 -12.94 -5.73 2.36
N ASN A 78 -12.28 -6.63 3.07
CA ASN A 78 -10.86 -6.50 3.38
C ASN A 78 -10.03 -7.06 2.22
N HIS A 79 -9.09 -6.26 1.70
CA HIS A 79 -8.21 -6.67 0.60
C HIS A 79 -6.77 -6.28 0.89
N LEU A 80 -5.85 -7.15 0.51
CA LEU A 80 -4.41 -6.89 0.47
C LEU A 80 -4.01 -6.64 -0.99
N ILE A 81 -3.56 -5.43 -1.29
CA ILE A 81 -3.14 -5.02 -2.65
C ILE A 81 -1.64 -4.76 -2.61
N CYS A 82 -0.86 -5.60 -3.30
CA CYS A 82 0.58 -5.44 -3.43
C CYS A 82 0.91 -4.50 -4.60
N LEU A 83 2.02 -3.79 -4.52
CA LEU A 83 2.47 -2.84 -5.57
C LEU A 83 2.52 -3.44 -6.97
N VAL A 84 2.67 -4.75 -7.08
CA VAL A 84 2.74 -5.48 -8.37
C VAL A 84 1.40 -6.04 -8.83
N ASP A 85 0.32 -5.82 -8.09
CA ASP A 85 -1.03 -6.24 -8.47
C ASP A 85 -1.64 -5.24 -9.46
N ASP A 86 -2.45 -5.74 -10.40
CA ASP A 86 -3.07 -4.94 -11.45
C ASP A 86 -4.07 -3.90 -10.90
N ASP A 87 -4.59 -4.14 -9.70
CA ASP A 87 -5.53 -3.27 -9.00
C ASP A 87 -4.84 -2.27 -8.05
N TYR A 88 -3.49 -2.23 -8.02
CA TYR A 88 -2.77 -1.20 -7.29
C TYR A 88 -3.01 0.19 -7.92
N PRO A 89 -3.30 1.24 -7.12
CA PRO A 89 -3.60 2.58 -7.64
C PRO A 89 -2.45 3.16 -8.48
N ILE A 90 -2.71 3.47 -9.75
CA ILE A 90 -1.68 4.01 -10.67
C ILE A 90 -1.05 5.29 -10.11
N SER A 91 -1.89 6.23 -9.65
CA SER A 91 -1.41 7.50 -9.08
C SER A 91 -0.49 7.31 -7.85
N LEU A 92 -0.71 6.26 -7.08
CA LEU A 92 0.13 5.94 -5.92
C LEU A 92 1.41 5.22 -6.33
N SER A 93 1.39 4.46 -7.44
CA SER A 93 2.59 3.79 -7.96
C SER A 93 3.63 4.76 -8.56
N GLU A 94 3.20 5.98 -8.92
CA GLU A 94 4.04 7.00 -9.55
C GLU A 94 4.85 7.85 -8.57
N ILE A 95 4.61 7.73 -7.25
CA ILE A 95 5.40 8.46 -6.26
C ILE A 95 6.78 7.82 -6.07
N ASP A 96 7.76 8.58 -5.56
CA ASP A 96 9.16 8.12 -5.40
C ASP A 96 9.32 6.84 -4.56
N ALA A 97 8.44 6.62 -3.58
CA ALA A 97 8.48 5.48 -2.68
C ALA A 97 7.06 4.95 -2.40
N PRO A 98 6.42 4.32 -3.40
CA PRO A 98 5.09 3.78 -3.23
C PRO A 98 5.06 2.68 -2.16
N PRO A 99 4.05 2.65 -1.29
CA PRO A 99 3.88 1.58 -0.31
C PRO A 99 3.87 0.22 -0.99
N PRO A 100 4.70 -0.76 -0.56
CA PRO A 100 4.73 -2.08 -1.20
C PRO A 100 3.44 -2.88 -1.02
N LEU A 101 2.64 -2.55 -0.02
CA LEU A 101 1.41 -3.22 0.35
C LEU A 101 0.40 -2.23 0.90
N LEU A 102 -0.83 -2.34 0.43
CA LEU A 102 -1.99 -1.61 0.95
C LEU A 102 -2.93 -2.58 1.67
N PHE A 103 -3.36 -2.21 2.84
CA PHE A 103 -4.49 -2.80 3.54
C PHE A 103 -5.71 -1.93 3.23
N THR A 104 -6.66 -2.45 2.49
CA THR A 104 -7.84 -1.70 2.06
C THR A 104 -9.11 -2.34 2.61
N ARG A 105 -10.09 -1.51 2.88
CA ARG A 105 -11.41 -1.97 3.30
C ARG A 105 -12.48 -1.18 2.55
N GLY A 106 -13.35 -1.88 1.85
CA GLY A 106 -14.42 -1.31 1.04
C GLY A 106 -14.22 -1.59 -0.45
N ASP A 107 -14.85 -0.77 -1.28
CA ASP A 107 -14.81 -0.91 -2.73
C ASP A 107 -13.46 -0.44 -3.30
N THR A 108 -12.59 -1.39 -3.64
CA THR A 108 -11.26 -1.11 -4.20
C THR A 108 -11.31 -0.52 -5.61
N SER A 109 -12.43 -0.63 -6.32
CA SER A 109 -12.58 -0.02 -7.65
C SER A 109 -12.48 1.52 -7.61
N LEU A 110 -12.77 2.12 -6.46
CA LEU A 110 -12.62 3.56 -6.22
C LEU A 110 -11.17 4.03 -6.29
N LEU A 111 -10.21 3.15 -6.04
CA LEU A 111 -8.79 3.47 -6.09
C LEU A 111 -8.28 3.79 -7.52
N GLN A 112 -9.02 3.36 -8.53
CA GLN A 112 -8.70 3.61 -9.94
C GLN A 112 -9.49 4.78 -10.53
N GLN A 113 -10.40 5.40 -9.75
CA GLN A 113 -11.23 6.50 -10.23
C GLN A 113 -10.47 7.84 -10.22
N PRO A 114 -10.84 8.78 -11.10
CA PRO A 114 -10.39 10.15 -10.96
C PRO A 114 -10.68 10.67 -9.56
N SER A 115 -9.68 11.26 -8.91
CA SER A 115 -9.80 11.65 -7.52
C SER A 115 -9.26 13.04 -7.26
N VAL A 116 -9.78 13.68 -6.21
CA VAL A 116 -9.32 14.97 -5.69
C VAL A 116 -9.04 14.84 -4.21
N ALA A 117 -7.86 15.29 -3.79
CA ALA A 117 -7.51 15.36 -2.38
C ALA A 117 -8.22 16.56 -1.73
N LEU A 118 -9.00 16.28 -0.68
CA LEU A 118 -9.59 17.29 0.17
C LEU A 118 -8.87 17.30 1.51
N ILE A 119 -8.18 18.40 1.80
CA ILE A 119 -7.43 18.58 3.03
C ILE A 119 -7.72 19.93 3.65
N GLY A 120 -7.62 20.04 4.97
CA GLY A 120 -7.83 21.32 5.61
C GLY A 120 -7.56 21.34 7.11
N SER A 121 -8.06 22.39 7.76
CA SER A 121 -7.83 22.62 9.18
C SER A 121 -8.49 21.54 10.05
N ARG A 122 -7.76 21.08 11.07
CA ARG A 122 -8.31 20.21 12.13
C ARG A 122 -9.31 20.96 13.02
N HIS A 123 -9.20 22.29 13.09
CA HIS A 123 -10.12 23.18 13.79
C HIS A 123 -10.85 24.03 12.75
N ALA A 124 -11.67 23.39 11.94
CA ALA A 124 -12.42 24.05 10.86
C ALA A 124 -13.56 24.91 11.43
N SER A 125 -13.83 26.03 10.78
CA SER A 125 -15.05 26.81 11.04
C SER A 125 -16.28 26.08 10.52
N ALA A 126 -17.47 26.38 11.05
CA ALA A 126 -18.71 25.82 10.57
C ALA A 126 -18.94 26.08 9.05
N SER A 127 -18.58 27.27 8.56
CA SER A 127 -18.64 27.57 7.12
C SER A 127 -17.64 26.75 6.30
N GLY A 128 -16.42 26.50 6.83
CA GLY A 128 -15.43 25.65 6.18
C GLY A 128 -15.91 24.20 6.02
N LEU A 129 -16.51 23.63 7.07
CA LEU A 129 -17.11 22.29 7.03
C LEU A 129 -18.26 22.22 6.01
N HIS A 130 -19.12 23.23 5.97
CA HIS A 130 -20.22 23.27 5.01
C HIS A 130 -19.72 23.32 3.56
N ILE A 131 -18.73 24.17 3.28
CA ILE A 131 -18.11 24.25 1.94
C ILE A 131 -17.46 22.91 1.55
N ALA A 132 -16.71 22.28 2.46
CA ALA A 132 -16.08 20.99 2.20
C ALA A 132 -17.11 19.91 1.88
N HIS A 133 -18.19 19.85 2.66
CA HIS A 133 -19.29 18.92 2.43
C HIS A 133 -19.96 19.13 1.08
N ASP A 134 -20.35 20.38 0.75
CA ASP A 134 -21.04 20.68 -0.49
C ASP A 134 -20.17 20.41 -1.72
N LEU A 135 -18.88 20.79 -1.64
CA LEU A 135 -17.92 20.54 -2.70
C LEU A 135 -17.71 19.02 -2.91
N SER A 136 -17.56 18.26 -1.83
CA SER A 136 -17.42 16.81 -1.90
C SER A 136 -18.64 16.14 -2.51
N ALA A 137 -19.83 16.56 -2.09
CA ALA A 137 -21.08 16.03 -2.61
C ALA A 137 -21.24 16.34 -4.11
N GLU A 138 -20.88 17.54 -4.54
CA GLU A 138 -20.98 17.93 -5.95
C GLU A 138 -19.97 17.19 -6.81
N LEU A 139 -18.70 17.11 -6.40
CA LEU A 139 -17.66 16.35 -7.12
C LEU A 139 -18.02 14.86 -7.24
N SER A 140 -18.56 14.26 -6.18
CA SER A 140 -18.99 12.85 -6.19
C SER A 140 -20.12 12.60 -7.19
N ARG A 141 -21.03 13.55 -7.43
CA ARG A 141 -22.08 13.45 -8.46
C ARG A 141 -21.52 13.38 -9.89
N TYR A 142 -20.32 13.93 -10.09
CA TYR A 142 -19.60 13.84 -11.37
C TYR A 142 -18.66 12.63 -11.45
N GLY A 143 -18.74 11.70 -10.50
CA GLY A 143 -17.90 10.49 -10.48
C GLY A 143 -16.46 10.74 -10.05
N ILE A 144 -16.19 11.86 -9.37
CA ILE A 144 -14.86 12.17 -8.82
C ILE A 144 -14.79 11.64 -7.39
N CYS A 145 -13.81 10.78 -7.10
CA CYS A 145 -13.57 10.24 -5.78
C CYS A 145 -12.91 11.30 -4.89
N ILE A 146 -13.37 11.44 -3.65
CA ILE A 146 -12.74 12.34 -2.67
C ILE A 146 -11.76 11.52 -1.85
N VAL A 147 -10.51 11.98 -1.80
CA VAL A 147 -9.43 11.38 -1.01
C VAL A 147 -9.08 12.33 0.13
N SER A 148 -9.09 11.85 1.36
CA SER A 148 -8.68 12.64 2.52
C SER A 148 -7.82 11.82 3.49
N GLY A 149 -7.11 12.50 4.40
CA GLY A 149 -6.35 11.87 5.46
C GLY A 149 -7.20 11.39 6.63
N PHE A 150 -8.51 11.55 6.59
CA PHE A 150 -9.45 11.19 7.65
C PHE A 150 -9.09 11.76 9.03
N ALA A 151 -8.43 12.92 9.02
CA ALA A 151 -8.12 13.66 10.24
C ALA A 151 -9.36 14.45 10.71
N ALA A 152 -9.40 14.81 11.99
CA ALA A 152 -10.47 15.66 12.51
C ALA A 152 -10.55 16.98 11.72
N GLY A 153 -11.75 17.51 11.50
CA GLY A 153 -12.00 18.79 10.82
C GLY A 153 -12.45 18.63 9.37
N ILE A 154 -11.78 19.30 8.43
CA ILE A 154 -12.17 19.31 7.00
C ILE A 154 -12.10 17.91 6.38
N ASP A 155 -11.16 17.09 6.82
CA ASP A 155 -10.87 15.78 6.25
C ASP A 155 -11.91 14.70 6.64
N THR A 156 -12.79 14.98 7.62
CA THR A 156 -13.83 14.06 8.11
C THR A 156 -15.13 14.31 7.40
#